data_a443d8839a7454c75bfde91526b201dc
#
_entry.id   a443d8839a7454c75bfde91526b201dc
#
_cell.length_a   1.000
_cell.length_b   1.000
_cell.length_c   1.000
_cell.angle_alpha   90.00
_cell.angle_beta   90.00
_cell.angle_gamma   90.00
#
_symmetry.space_group_name_H-M   'P 1'
#
loop_
_entity.id
_entity.type
_entity.pdbx_description
1 polymer ?
#
loop_
_entity_poly.entity_id
_entity_poly.type
_entity_poly.pdbx_seq_one_letter_code
_entity_poly.pdbx_strand_id
1 'polypeptide(L)'
;MEKKRNYSLDFFKIIATILIVFHHYQQILSIEFGEINFYGGKFYFGYLVEFFFLISGFLMFNYIERIKEGLTFKEFFLRRIIRLMPLIIIGAISYEILLYIYPKIFGDYFYNLKPDFWGLIISMLGIQAGWTFENPMINNPMWYISVLLLCYILFYILTKISISKKYNYIYFYIFFIFLGLSIQKNGTDLAFFNSYTARGFYAFFFGLVFSILFNNYKIGKLIKILLIFITYLILKHYYVIEKSINYTLTFIYYPILIIIFNFDIIKRILSSKIIGKIGEISFNVYVWHGGFILLLSIINKYYSFNINFASYKTMIIFTIILYIFGVISYYFIEKHLRNIILKLFS
;
A
#
# COMPACT_ATOMS: atom_id res chain seq x y z
N MET A 1 -3.48 -26.22 -10.64
CA MET A 1 -3.62 -25.25 -11.76
C MET A 1 -2.88 -23.98 -11.40
N GLU A 2 -1.86 -23.60 -12.16
CA GLU A 2 -1.23 -22.29 -12.02
C GLU A 2 -2.26 -21.19 -12.29
N LYS A 3 -2.51 -20.34 -11.30
CA LYS A 3 -3.51 -19.28 -11.42
C LYS A 3 -2.98 -18.20 -12.35
N LYS A 4 -3.60 -18.05 -13.52
CA LYS A 4 -3.22 -17.04 -14.52
C LYS A 4 -3.16 -15.65 -13.86
N ARG A 5 -2.01 -15.00 -13.96
CA ARG A 5 -1.74 -13.67 -13.37
C ARG A 5 -2.73 -12.63 -13.92
N ASN A 6 -3.26 -11.77 -13.05
CA ASN A 6 -4.17 -10.70 -13.45
C ASN A 6 -3.38 -9.40 -13.72
N TYR A 7 -2.95 -9.22 -14.96
CA TYR A 7 -2.17 -8.04 -15.39
C TYR A 7 -2.94 -6.71 -15.26
N SER A 8 -4.27 -6.74 -15.32
CA SER A 8 -5.09 -5.54 -15.13
C SER A 8 -4.96 -5.00 -13.71
N LEU A 9 -4.94 -5.88 -12.71
CA LEU A 9 -4.68 -5.47 -11.32
C LEU A 9 -3.23 -4.99 -11.12
N ASP A 10 -2.26 -5.58 -11.82
CA ASP A 10 -0.87 -5.11 -11.80
C ASP A 10 -0.75 -3.70 -12.40
N PHE A 11 -1.42 -3.43 -13.52
CA PHE A 11 -1.47 -2.08 -14.09
C PHE A 11 -2.04 -1.06 -13.11
N PHE A 12 -3.14 -1.39 -12.43
CA PHE A 12 -3.73 -0.48 -11.46
C PHE A 12 -2.79 -0.23 -10.26
N LYS A 13 -2.07 -1.25 -9.79
CA LYS A 13 -1.04 -1.07 -8.74
C LYS A 13 0.06 -0.13 -9.18
N ILE A 14 0.51 -0.22 -10.44
CA ILE A 14 1.53 0.68 -11.00
C ILE A 14 1.06 2.13 -10.90
N ILE A 15 -0.14 2.43 -11.41
CA ILE A 15 -0.71 3.78 -11.37
C ILE A 15 -0.84 4.27 -9.92
N ALA A 16 -1.40 3.44 -9.03
CA ALA A 16 -1.55 3.80 -7.62
C ALA A 16 -0.20 4.06 -6.94
N THR A 17 0.84 3.29 -7.27
CA THR A 17 2.19 3.51 -6.73
C THR A 17 2.78 4.83 -7.23
N ILE A 18 2.64 5.16 -8.52
CA ILE A 18 3.10 6.45 -9.08
C ILE A 18 2.43 7.62 -8.36
N LEU A 19 1.11 7.56 -8.19
CA LEU A 19 0.35 8.62 -7.54
C LEU A 19 0.67 8.76 -6.05
N ILE A 20 0.99 7.67 -5.34
CA ILE A 20 1.50 7.71 -3.97
C ILE A 20 2.91 8.33 -3.91
N VAL A 21 3.77 8.04 -4.88
CA VAL A 21 5.09 8.69 -4.98
C VAL A 21 4.93 10.19 -5.15
N PHE A 22 4.02 10.66 -6.02
CA PHE A 22 3.73 12.09 -6.21
C PHE A 22 3.20 12.73 -4.92
N HIS A 23 2.30 12.05 -4.21
CA HIS A 23 1.77 12.48 -2.92
C HIS A 23 2.89 12.70 -1.90
N HIS A 24 3.75 11.70 -1.68
CA HIS A 24 4.83 11.81 -0.70
C HIS A 24 5.97 12.73 -1.17
N TYR A 25 6.23 12.83 -2.47
CA TYR A 25 7.17 13.80 -3.02
C TYR A 25 6.76 15.22 -2.64
N GLN A 26 5.49 15.56 -2.82
CA GLN A 26 4.97 16.87 -2.43
C GLN A 26 4.93 17.05 -0.90
N GLN A 27 4.46 16.04 -0.17
CA GLN A 27 4.36 16.06 1.29
C GLN A 27 5.70 16.28 1.96
N ILE A 28 6.70 15.45 1.63
CA ILE A 28 8.02 15.45 2.29
C ILE A 28 8.81 16.71 1.94
N LEU A 29 8.73 17.19 0.69
CA LEU A 29 9.43 18.40 0.26
C LEU A 29 8.68 19.70 0.62
N SER A 30 7.44 19.59 1.15
CA SER A 30 6.59 20.73 1.53
C SER A 30 6.46 21.80 0.42
N ILE A 31 6.26 21.32 -0.82
CA ILE A 31 6.17 22.17 -2.02
C ILE A 31 4.75 22.26 -2.55
N GLU A 32 4.46 23.31 -3.34
CA GLU A 32 3.20 23.48 -4.06
C GLU A 32 3.43 23.51 -5.56
N PHE A 33 2.51 22.87 -6.32
CA PHE A 33 2.53 22.80 -7.78
C PHE A 33 1.53 23.76 -8.45
N GLY A 34 1.03 24.76 -7.74
CA GLY A 34 -0.01 25.65 -8.23
C GLY A 34 -1.42 25.03 -8.16
N GLU A 35 -2.12 24.91 -9.29
CA GLU A 35 -3.53 24.45 -9.29
C GLU A 35 -3.70 22.96 -8.98
N ILE A 36 -2.75 22.12 -9.35
CA ILE A 36 -2.83 20.66 -9.17
C ILE A 36 -1.84 20.24 -8.08
N ASN A 37 -2.36 20.05 -6.87
CA ASN A 37 -1.63 19.48 -5.75
C ASN A 37 -2.05 18.02 -5.52
N PHE A 38 -1.09 17.16 -5.17
CA PHE A 38 -1.28 15.73 -4.89
C PHE A 38 -1.38 15.45 -3.39
N TYR A 39 -0.99 16.42 -2.56
CA TYR A 39 -1.09 16.39 -1.11
C TYR A 39 -1.76 17.68 -0.62
N GLY A 40 -2.83 17.55 0.17
CA GLY A 40 -3.54 18.71 0.75
C GLY A 40 -4.38 19.54 -0.24
N GLY A 41 -4.42 19.18 -1.53
CA GLY A 41 -5.19 19.88 -2.56
C GLY A 41 -6.43 19.10 -2.99
N LYS A 42 -6.98 19.47 -4.15
CA LYS A 42 -8.15 18.83 -4.76
C LYS A 42 -7.95 17.31 -4.95
N PHE A 43 -6.73 16.85 -5.19
CA PHE A 43 -6.37 15.44 -5.33
C PHE A 43 -5.51 15.02 -4.15
N TYR A 44 -6.10 14.33 -3.17
CA TYR A 44 -5.40 13.76 -2.04
C TYR A 44 -5.14 12.28 -2.27
N PHE A 45 -3.99 11.94 -2.86
CA PHE A 45 -3.68 10.55 -3.20
C PHE A 45 -3.27 9.65 -2.02
N GLY A 46 -3.18 10.20 -0.81
CA GLY A 46 -3.01 9.41 0.40
C GLY A 46 -4.12 8.38 0.65
N TYR A 47 -5.30 8.56 0.03
CA TYR A 47 -6.40 7.58 0.06
C TYR A 47 -6.19 6.37 -0.85
N LEU A 48 -5.15 6.34 -1.67
CA LEU A 48 -4.77 5.15 -2.43
C LEU A 48 -4.21 4.03 -1.55
N VAL A 49 -3.87 4.33 -0.30
CA VAL A 49 -3.48 3.31 0.68
C VAL A 49 -4.64 2.36 0.97
N GLU A 50 -5.88 2.87 1.06
CA GLU A 50 -7.08 2.05 1.19
C GLU A 50 -7.27 1.12 0.00
N PHE A 51 -6.91 1.56 -1.21
CA PHE A 51 -6.92 0.70 -2.40
C PHE A 51 -5.94 -0.48 -2.24
N PHE A 52 -4.73 -0.24 -1.71
CA PHE A 52 -3.77 -1.32 -1.48
C PHE A 52 -4.24 -2.29 -0.38
N PHE A 53 -4.87 -1.81 0.69
CA PHE A 53 -5.51 -2.67 1.69
C PHE A 53 -6.63 -3.49 1.07
N LEU A 54 -7.52 -2.86 0.31
CA LEU A 54 -8.64 -3.51 -0.35
C LEU A 54 -8.18 -4.60 -1.32
N ILE A 55 -7.20 -4.33 -2.19
CA ILE A 55 -6.63 -5.37 -3.09
C ILE A 55 -5.97 -6.49 -2.29
N SER A 56 -5.28 -6.17 -1.20
CA SER A 56 -4.64 -7.18 -0.36
C SER A 56 -5.69 -8.11 0.26
N GLY A 57 -6.79 -7.55 0.78
CA GLY A 57 -7.94 -8.33 1.25
C GLY A 57 -8.60 -9.13 0.14
N PHE A 58 -8.85 -8.50 -1.02
CA PHE A 58 -9.44 -9.14 -2.19
C PHE A 58 -8.67 -10.41 -2.62
N LEU A 59 -7.35 -10.35 -2.59
CA LEU A 59 -6.51 -11.49 -2.94
C LEU A 59 -6.50 -12.60 -1.88
N MET A 60 -6.88 -12.31 -0.62
CA MET A 60 -6.94 -13.32 0.44
C MET A 60 -8.08 -14.32 0.28
N PHE A 61 -9.10 -14.04 -0.52
CA PHE A 61 -10.17 -14.98 -0.83
C PHE A 61 -9.65 -16.39 -1.19
N ASN A 62 -8.58 -16.44 -1.99
CA ASN A 62 -7.98 -17.71 -2.42
C ASN A 62 -7.32 -18.51 -1.28
N TYR A 63 -7.09 -17.88 -0.14
CA TYR A 63 -6.49 -18.55 1.01
C TYR A 63 -7.55 -19.16 1.94
N ILE A 64 -8.81 -18.78 1.82
CA ILE A 64 -9.90 -19.35 2.63
C ILE A 64 -9.98 -20.87 2.42
N GLU A 65 -10.03 -21.35 1.16
CA GLU A 65 -10.05 -22.77 0.86
C GLU A 65 -8.77 -23.47 1.30
N ARG A 66 -7.62 -22.86 1.09
CA ARG A 66 -6.33 -23.42 1.54
C ARG A 66 -6.25 -23.58 3.06
N ILE A 67 -6.86 -22.66 3.83
CA ILE A 67 -6.95 -22.78 5.29
C ILE A 67 -7.89 -23.92 5.67
N LYS A 68 -9.00 -24.14 4.95
CA LYS A 68 -9.86 -25.32 5.10
C LYS A 68 -9.12 -26.61 4.84
N GLU A 69 -8.27 -26.63 3.80
CA GLU A 69 -7.42 -27.75 3.41
C GLU A 69 -6.23 -27.99 4.34
N GLY A 70 -6.08 -27.17 5.40
CA GLY A 70 -5.07 -27.40 6.44
C GLY A 70 -3.83 -26.52 6.37
N LEU A 71 -3.80 -25.47 5.52
CA LEU A 71 -2.69 -24.51 5.51
C LEU A 71 -2.44 -23.97 6.92
N THR A 72 -1.23 -24.14 7.43
CA THR A 72 -0.86 -23.70 8.79
C THR A 72 -0.58 -22.18 8.85
N PHE A 73 -0.67 -21.59 10.06
CA PHE A 73 -0.33 -20.18 10.26
C PHE A 73 1.13 -19.89 9.89
N LYS A 74 2.05 -20.78 10.28
CA LYS A 74 3.47 -20.65 9.98
C LYS A 74 3.70 -20.56 8.47
N GLU A 75 3.15 -21.49 7.70
CA GLU A 75 3.30 -21.49 6.22
C GLU A 75 2.63 -20.28 5.58
N PHE A 76 1.45 -19.91 6.08
CA PHE A 76 0.72 -18.73 5.58
C PHE A 76 1.51 -17.45 5.83
N PHE A 77 1.97 -17.21 7.07
CA PHE A 77 2.59 -15.96 7.48
C PHE A 77 4.04 -15.87 6.99
N LEU A 78 4.81 -16.95 7.05
CA LEU A 78 6.20 -16.99 6.59
C LEU A 78 6.33 -16.55 5.12
N ARG A 79 5.42 -16.94 4.24
CA ARG A 79 5.43 -16.49 2.83
C ARG A 79 5.32 -14.97 2.69
N ARG A 80 4.63 -14.28 3.62
CA ARG A 80 4.51 -12.82 3.63
C ARG A 80 5.77 -12.17 4.19
N ILE A 81 6.26 -12.70 5.29
CA ILE A 81 7.51 -12.25 5.92
C ILE A 81 8.67 -12.34 4.93
N ILE A 82 8.86 -13.50 4.30
CA ILE A 82 9.95 -13.71 3.31
C ILE A 82 9.84 -12.74 2.13
N ARG A 83 8.61 -12.36 1.74
CA ARG A 83 8.41 -11.42 0.63
C ARG A 83 8.62 -9.96 1.03
N LEU A 84 8.17 -9.55 2.22
CA LEU A 84 8.08 -8.14 2.59
C LEU A 84 9.28 -7.67 3.43
N MET A 85 9.63 -8.46 4.45
CA MET A 85 10.56 -8.00 5.50
C MET A 85 11.98 -7.73 5.02
N PRO A 86 12.62 -8.52 4.14
CA PRO A 86 14.00 -8.26 3.75
C PRO A 86 14.19 -6.87 3.16
N LEU A 87 13.25 -6.44 2.30
CA LEU A 87 13.34 -5.13 1.68
C LEU A 87 13.00 -4.00 2.66
N ILE A 88 12.03 -4.21 3.56
CA ILE A 88 11.66 -3.26 4.62
C ILE A 88 12.84 -3.00 5.54
N ILE A 89 13.54 -4.04 5.98
CA ILE A 89 14.72 -3.94 6.87
C ILE A 89 15.78 -3.08 6.20
N ILE A 90 16.16 -3.39 4.96
CA ILE A 90 17.17 -2.62 4.24
C ILE A 90 16.72 -1.18 3.99
N GLY A 91 15.45 -0.98 3.61
CA GLY A 91 14.87 0.35 3.41
C GLY A 91 14.88 1.19 4.68
N ALA A 92 14.54 0.62 5.83
CA ALA A 92 14.58 1.30 7.12
C ALA A 92 16.01 1.67 7.53
N ILE A 93 16.97 0.73 7.42
CA ILE A 93 18.39 0.98 7.71
C ILE A 93 18.93 2.08 6.79
N SER A 94 18.65 2.02 5.50
CA SER A 94 19.14 3.03 4.53
C SER A 94 18.58 4.41 4.84
N TYR A 95 17.30 4.50 5.20
CA TYR A 95 16.66 5.76 5.56
C TYR A 95 17.29 6.35 6.83
N GLU A 96 17.50 5.53 7.86
CA GLU A 96 18.10 5.96 9.12
C GLU A 96 19.55 6.42 8.96
N ILE A 97 20.34 5.73 8.11
CA ILE A 97 21.69 6.16 7.75
C ILE A 97 21.67 7.56 7.12
N LEU A 98 20.74 7.83 6.21
CA LEU A 98 20.60 9.14 5.59
C LEU A 98 20.20 10.22 6.61
N LEU A 99 19.28 9.90 7.55
CA LEU A 99 18.92 10.81 8.64
C LEU A 99 20.11 11.10 9.57
N TYR A 100 20.98 10.12 9.82
CA TYR A 100 22.19 10.29 10.63
C TYR A 100 23.27 11.12 9.93
N ILE A 101 23.41 10.96 8.63
CA ILE A 101 24.39 11.69 7.80
C ILE A 101 23.99 13.16 7.63
N TYR A 102 22.71 13.42 7.44
CA TYR A 102 22.20 14.77 7.11
C TYR A 102 22.69 15.88 8.08
N PRO A 103 22.49 15.77 9.42
CA PRO A 103 22.94 16.79 10.35
C PRO A 103 24.46 16.91 10.46
N LYS A 104 25.20 15.86 10.15
CA LYS A 104 26.68 15.91 10.14
C LYS A 104 27.22 16.75 9.00
N ILE A 105 26.50 16.79 7.88
CA ILE A 105 26.89 17.58 6.69
C ILE A 105 26.39 19.01 6.80
N PHE A 106 25.15 19.21 7.28
CA PHE A 106 24.44 20.50 7.17
C PHE A 106 24.27 21.24 8.50
N GLY A 107 24.49 20.58 9.65
CA GLY A 107 24.31 21.17 10.98
C GLY A 107 22.86 21.27 11.46
N ASP A 108 21.90 20.93 10.62
CA ASP A 108 20.46 20.93 10.91
C ASP A 108 19.82 19.56 10.61
N TYR A 109 18.61 19.31 11.12
CA TYR A 109 17.89 18.06 10.84
C TYR A 109 16.97 18.23 9.63
N PHE A 110 16.83 17.17 8.83
CA PHE A 110 15.91 17.12 7.71
C PHE A 110 14.45 17.22 8.22
N TYR A 111 13.78 18.34 8.01
CA TYR A 111 12.42 18.62 8.51
C TYR A 111 12.22 18.25 9.99
N ASN A 112 13.22 18.52 10.83
CA ASN A 112 13.24 18.17 12.25
C ASN A 112 13.17 16.68 12.58
N LEU A 113 13.33 15.80 11.58
CA LEU A 113 13.42 14.35 11.79
C LEU A 113 14.80 13.99 12.35
N LYS A 114 14.81 13.48 13.57
CA LYS A 114 16.02 13.01 14.23
C LYS A 114 16.22 11.50 14.00
N PRO A 115 17.47 11.01 13.90
CA PRO A 115 17.73 9.59 13.95
C PRO A 115 17.14 8.98 15.22
N ASP A 116 16.51 7.82 15.09
CA ASP A 116 15.83 7.13 16.19
C ASP A 116 16.12 5.61 16.15
N PHE A 117 17.02 5.17 17.01
CA PHE A 117 17.42 3.76 17.08
C PHE A 117 16.24 2.82 17.42
N TRP A 118 15.37 3.22 18.35
CA TRP A 118 14.21 2.41 18.69
C TRP A 118 13.18 2.37 17.58
N GLY A 119 12.94 3.52 16.95
CA GLY A 119 12.11 3.60 15.76
C GLY A 119 12.66 2.76 14.61
N LEU A 120 13.98 2.69 14.44
CA LEU A 120 14.61 1.79 13.47
C LEU A 120 14.28 0.32 13.79
N ILE A 121 14.46 -0.14 15.03
CA ILE A 121 14.15 -1.53 15.42
C ILE A 121 12.68 -1.84 15.16
N ILE A 122 11.78 -0.97 15.59
CA ILE A 122 10.33 -1.14 15.39
C ILE A 122 9.97 -1.18 13.90
N SER A 123 10.60 -0.34 13.08
CA SER A 123 10.42 -0.33 11.62
C SER A 123 10.95 -1.61 10.98
N MET A 124 12.11 -2.11 11.43
CA MET A 124 12.69 -3.38 10.95
C MET A 124 11.82 -4.58 11.31
N LEU A 125 11.12 -4.54 12.45
CA LEU A 125 10.16 -5.59 12.83
C LEU A 125 8.82 -5.49 12.07
N GLY A 126 8.59 -4.40 11.34
CA GLY A 126 7.33 -4.15 10.62
C GLY A 126 6.14 -3.87 11.54
N ILE A 127 6.39 -3.30 12.73
CA ILE A 127 5.38 -2.95 13.73
C ILE A 127 5.34 -1.44 14.03
N GLN A 128 5.80 -0.65 13.11
CA GLN A 128 5.98 0.79 13.19
C GLN A 128 4.68 1.55 13.52
N ALA A 129 3.56 1.14 12.95
CA ALA A 129 2.29 1.80 13.14
C ALA A 129 1.18 0.78 13.43
N GLY A 130 0.22 1.18 14.21
CA GLY A 130 -0.91 0.32 14.55
C GLY A 130 -0.66 -0.65 15.71
N TRP A 131 0.58 -1.03 16.02
CA TRP A 131 0.93 -2.00 17.05
C TRP A 131 1.38 -1.35 18.36
N THR A 132 1.83 -0.11 18.32
CA THR A 132 2.39 0.63 19.45
C THR A 132 1.55 1.88 19.76
N PHE A 133 1.71 2.44 20.95
CA PHE A 133 1.10 3.71 21.35
C PHE A 133 1.76 4.90 20.64
N GLU A 134 3.07 4.81 20.40
CA GLU A 134 3.84 5.79 19.64
C GLU A 134 4.09 5.26 18.24
N ASN A 135 3.96 6.14 17.25
CA ASN A 135 4.18 5.79 15.86
C ASN A 135 5.50 6.41 15.40
N PRO A 136 6.63 5.68 15.50
CA PRO A 136 7.91 6.20 15.05
C PRO A 136 7.87 6.54 13.56
N MET A 137 8.34 7.74 13.21
CA MET A 137 8.21 8.32 11.87
C MET A 137 9.32 7.90 10.89
N ILE A 138 10.17 6.94 11.26
CA ILE A 138 11.22 6.47 10.36
C ILE A 138 10.61 5.82 9.13
N ASN A 139 10.94 6.38 7.97
CA ASN A 139 10.35 5.99 6.69
C ASN A 139 8.81 5.91 6.79
N ASN A 140 8.18 7.01 7.11
CA ASN A 140 6.75 7.12 7.39
C ASN A 140 5.86 6.30 6.44
N PRO A 141 6.05 6.27 5.12
CA PRO A 141 5.21 5.46 4.22
C PRO A 141 5.09 3.98 4.60
N MET A 142 6.04 3.42 5.36
CA MET A 142 6.04 2.01 5.75
C MET A 142 4.93 1.63 6.76
N TRP A 143 4.23 2.61 7.36
CA TRP A 143 3.10 2.35 8.25
C TRP A 143 2.05 1.39 7.65
N TYR A 144 1.82 1.48 6.34
CA TYR A 144 0.89 0.61 5.62
C TYR A 144 1.24 -0.88 5.78
N ILE A 145 2.53 -1.24 5.67
CA ILE A 145 2.97 -2.64 5.77
C ILE A 145 2.77 -3.18 7.18
N SER A 146 3.03 -2.34 8.18
CA SER A 146 2.82 -2.67 9.58
C SER A 146 1.36 -3.09 9.84
N VAL A 147 0.42 -2.27 9.39
CA VAL A 147 -1.01 -2.57 9.52
C VAL A 147 -1.42 -3.75 8.63
N LEU A 148 -0.83 -3.89 7.45
CA LEU A 148 -1.13 -5.01 6.56
C LEU A 148 -0.74 -6.36 7.19
N LEU A 149 0.39 -6.44 7.89
CA LEU A 149 0.80 -7.64 8.61
C LEU A 149 -0.22 -8.00 9.70
N LEU A 150 -0.71 -7.00 10.45
CA LEU A 150 -1.78 -7.19 11.42
C LEU A 150 -3.06 -7.72 10.76
N CYS A 151 -3.47 -7.13 9.64
CA CYS A 151 -4.64 -7.60 8.88
C CYS A 151 -4.48 -9.06 8.42
N TYR A 152 -3.29 -9.48 8.00
CA TYR A 152 -3.03 -10.87 7.62
C TYR A 152 -3.13 -11.83 8.80
N ILE A 153 -2.62 -11.45 9.98
CA ILE A 153 -2.74 -12.26 11.20
C ILE A 153 -4.22 -12.42 11.56
N LEU A 154 -4.95 -11.32 11.65
CA LEU A 154 -6.38 -11.33 11.96
C LEU A 154 -7.18 -12.16 10.95
N PHE A 155 -6.93 -11.97 9.65
CA PHE A 155 -7.56 -12.77 8.60
C PHE A 155 -7.40 -14.27 8.83
N TYR A 156 -6.16 -14.72 9.07
CA TYR A 156 -5.91 -16.15 9.27
C TYR A 156 -6.61 -16.68 10.51
N ILE A 157 -6.46 -16.00 11.66
CA ILE A 157 -7.05 -16.42 12.95
C ILE A 157 -8.57 -16.48 12.86
N LEU A 158 -9.20 -15.42 12.36
CA LEU A 158 -10.67 -15.34 12.24
C LEU A 158 -11.22 -16.41 11.30
N THR A 159 -10.55 -16.61 10.15
CA THR A 159 -10.93 -17.66 9.19
C THR A 159 -10.80 -19.04 9.82
N LYS A 160 -9.69 -19.33 10.50
CA LYS A 160 -9.44 -20.64 11.14
C LYS A 160 -10.43 -20.94 12.26
N ILE A 161 -10.71 -19.95 13.12
CA ILE A 161 -11.73 -20.08 14.20
C ILE A 161 -13.11 -20.35 13.58
N SER A 162 -13.47 -19.59 12.55
CA SER A 162 -14.77 -19.77 11.89
C SER A 162 -14.94 -21.18 11.31
N ILE A 163 -13.92 -21.69 10.64
CA ILE A 163 -13.93 -23.04 10.07
C ILE A 163 -14.05 -24.10 11.18
N SER A 164 -13.25 -23.97 12.26
CA SER A 164 -13.23 -24.95 13.34
C SER A 164 -14.54 -24.98 14.15
N LYS A 165 -15.18 -23.82 14.30
CA LYS A 165 -16.45 -23.67 15.04
C LYS A 165 -17.69 -23.73 14.14
N LYS A 166 -17.51 -23.94 12.82
CA LYS A 166 -18.58 -23.94 11.81
C LYS A 166 -19.37 -22.62 11.75
N TYR A 167 -18.73 -21.49 12.11
CA TYR A 167 -19.31 -20.16 11.95
C TYR A 167 -19.08 -19.62 10.53
N ASN A 168 -19.89 -18.66 10.12
CA ASN A 168 -19.65 -17.95 8.88
C ASN A 168 -18.60 -16.85 9.12
N TYR A 169 -17.41 -16.98 8.50
CA TYR A 169 -16.32 -16.01 8.62
C TYR A 169 -16.69 -14.60 8.15
N ILE A 170 -17.71 -14.46 7.30
CA ILE A 170 -18.19 -13.15 6.82
C ILE A 170 -18.62 -12.25 7.98
N TYR A 171 -19.22 -12.80 9.03
CA TYR A 171 -19.62 -12.01 10.19
C TYR A 171 -18.45 -11.34 10.91
N PHE A 172 -17.32 -12.03 11.04
CA PHE A 172 -16.12 -11.44 11.60
C PHE A 172 -15.51 -10.39 10.68
N TYR A 173 -15.54 -10.59 9.35
CA TYR A 173 -15.04 -9.59 8.41
C TYR A 173 -15.91 -8.32 8.45
N ILE A 174 -17.22 -8.45 8.47
CA ILE A 174 -18.14 -7.32 8.62
C ILE A 174 -17.92 -6.61 9.96
N PHE A 175 -17.72 -7.35 11.05
CA PHE A 175 -17.39 -6.77 12.35
C PHE A 175 -16.13 -5.88 12.27
N PHE A 176 -15.05 -6.34 11.65
CA PHE A 176 -13.83 -5.56 11.50
C PHE A 176 -14.00 -4.34 10.57
N ILE A 177 -14.87 -4.40 9.58
CA ILE A 177 -15.23 -3.22 8.78
C ILE A 177 -15.86 -2.15 9.69
N PHE A 178 -16.88 -2.50 10.47
CA PHE A 178 -17.56 -1.57 11.37
C PHE A 178 -16.65 -1.10 12.52
N LEU A 179 -15.81 -1.98 13.05
CA LEU A 179 -14.81 -1.62 14.06
C LEU A 179 -13.85 -0.55 13.50
N GLY A 180 -13.30 -0.74 12.30
CA GLY A 180 -12.44 0.24 11.64
C GLY A 180 -13.15 1.59 11.43
N LEU A 181 -14.40 1.57 10.95
CA LEU A 181 -15.20 2.79 10.80
C LEU A 181 -15.46 3.50 12.15
N SER A 182 -15.72 2.74 13.20
CA SER A 182 -15.95 3.26 14.56
C SER A 182 -14.68 3.91 15.11
N ILE A 183 -13.51 3.25 14.99
CA ILE A 183 -12.22 3.80 15.41
C ILE A 183 -11.93 5.09 14.65
N GLN A 184 -12.11 5.10 13.34
CA GLN A 184 -11.86 6.29 12.51
C GLN A 184 -12.77 7.47 12.88
N LYS A 185 -14.01 7.20 13.26
CA LYS A 185 -14.97 8.22 13.65
C LYS A 185 -14.68 8.78 15.06
N ASN A 186 -14.30 7.92 15.99
CA ASN A 186 -14.14 8.30 17.41
C ASN A 186 -12.73 8.81 17.73
N GLY A 187 -11.76 8.66 16.83
CA GLY A 187 -10.40 9.20 17.00
C GLY A 187 -9.62 8.57 18.15
N THR A 188 -9.75 7.24 18.35
CA THR A 188 -8.96 6.54 19.38
C THR A 188 -7.48 6.46 18.96
N ASP A 189 -6.59 6.56 19.94
CA ASP A 189 -5.14 6.45 19.73
C ASP A 189 -4.53 5.44 20.73
N LEU A 190 -4.92 4.20 20.57
CA LEU A 190 -4.45 3.06 21.37
C LEU A 190 -3.70 2.08 20.48
N ALA A 191 -2.80 1.29 21.08
CA ALA A 191 -2.19 0.15 20.39
C ALA A 191 -3.29 -0.73 19.78
N PHE A 192 -3.15 -1.13 18.52
CA PHE A 192 -4.12 -1.88 17.71
C PHE A 192 -5.45 -1.16 17.41
N PHE A 193 -5.75 -0.02 18.02
CA PHE A 193 -6.98 0.74 17.84
C PHE A 193 -6.68 2.24 17.63
N ASN A 194 -6.14 2.57 16.47
CA ASN A 194 -5.79 3.93 16.08
C ASN A 194 -6.16 4.21 14.61
N SER A 195 -5.95 5.42 14.15
CA SER A 195 -6.31 5.83 12.79
C SER A 195 -5.66 4.99 11.69
N TYR A 196 -4.46 4.46 11.91
CA TYR A 196 -3.77 3.60 10.93
C TYR A 196 -4.45 2.24 10.82
N THR A 197 -4.71 1.57 11.96
CA THR A 197 -5.41 0.27 11.97
C THR A 197 -6.83 0.39 11.48
N ALA A 198 -7.53 1.49 11.79
CA ALA A 198 -8.86 1.78 11.29
C ALA A 198 -8.93 1.67 9.77
N ARG A 199 -7.99 2.36 9.08
CA ARG A 199 -7.87 2.36 7.62
C ARG A 199 -7.63 0.94 7.05
N GLY A 200 -6.76 0.18 7.70
CA GLY A 200 -6.51 -1.22 7.35
C GLY A 200 -7.74 -2.10 7.55
N PHE A 201 -8.40 -1.99 8.71
CA PHE A 201 -9.53 -2.85 9.04
C PHE A 201 -10.69 -2.65 8.07
N TYR A 202 -11.19 -1.42 7.90
CA TYR A 202 -12.35 -1.27 7.01
C TYR A 202 -12.01 -1.59 5.56
N ALA A 203 -10.84 -1.21 5.04
CA ALA A 203 -10.52 -1.41 3.63
C ALA A 203 -10.12 -2.87 3.31
N PHE A 204 -9.30 -3.51 4.14
CA PHE A 204 -8.84 -4.88 3.91
C PHE A 204 -10.00 -5.88 4.05
N PHE A 205 -10.78 -5.81 5.14
CA PHE A 205 -11.89 -6.74 5.36
C PHE A 205 -13.04 -6.48 4.39
N PHE A 206 -13.25 -5.23 3.96
CA PHE A 206 -14.18 -4.96 2.86
C PHE A 206 -13.69 -5.59 1.56
N GLY A 207 -12.41 -5.52 1.24
CA GLY A 207 -11.82 -6.21 0.08
C GLY A 207 -12.06 -7.72 0.09
N LEU A 208 -12.02 -8.37 1.26
CA LEU A 208 -12.38 -9.79 1.43
C LEU A 208 -13.86 -10.05 1.12
N VAL A 209 -14.76 -9.30 1.76
CA VAL A 209 -16.22 -9.44 1.53
C VAL A 209 -16.54 -9.16 0.07
N PHE A 210 -15.99 -8.12 -0.50
CA PHE A 210 -16.14 -7.80 -1.93
C PHE A 210 -15.66 -8.94 -2.83
N SER A 211 -14.53 -9.57 -2.51
CA SER A 211 -14.01 -10.70 -3.28
C SER A 211 -14.94 -11.92 -3.24
N ILE A 212 -15.54 -12.21 -2.09
CA ILE A 212 -16.54 -13.28 -1.95
C ILE A 212 -17.73 -13.02 -2.85
N LEU A 213 -18.27 -11.80 -2.82
CA LEU A 213 -19.38 -11.40 -3.68
C LEU A 213 -19.00 -11.45 -5.16
N PHE A 214 -17.85 -10.89 -5.52
CA PHE A 214 -17.36 -10.81 -6.90
C PHE A 214 -17.16 -12.21 -7.54
N ASN A 215 -16.69 -13.21 -6.77
CA ASN A 215 -16.47 -14.56 -7.28
C ASN A 215 -17.76 -15.40 -7.34
N ASN A 216 -18.75 -15.10 -6.48
CA ASN A 216 -20.00 -15.87 -6.42
C ASN A 216 -21.08 -15.36 -7.39
N TYR A 217 -21.01 -14.11 -7.84
CA TYR A 217 -22.02 -13.52 -8.70
C TYR A 217 -21.46 -13.07 -10.06
N LYS A 218 -22.15 -13.45 -11.14
CA LYS A 218 -21.82 -12.97 -12.49
C LYS A 218 -22.42 -11.58 -12.73
N ILE A 219 -21.59 -10.64 -13.12
CA ILE A 219 -22.00 -9.26 -13.41
C ILE A 219 -22.49 -9.19 -14.86
N GLY A 220 -23.79 -8.93 -15.05
CA GLY A 220 -24.43 -8.79 -16.36
C GLY A 220 -23.97 -7.55 -17.13
N LYS A 221 -24.22 -7.52 -18.45
CA LYS A 221 -23.80 -6.43 -19.34
C LYS A 221 -24.39 -5.06 -18.92
N LEU A 222 -25.66 -5.03 -18.54
CA LEU A 222 -26.33 -3.80 -18.10
C LEU A 222 -25.68 -3.20 -16.86
N ILE A 223 -25.37 -4.05 -15.86
CA ILE A 223 -24.68 -3.61 -14.64
C ILE A 223 -23.30 -3.02 -14.96
N LYS A 224 -22.56 -3.62 -15.90
CA LYS A 224 -21.26 -3.09 -16.34
C LYS A 224 -21.36 -1.67 -16.90
N ILE A 225 -22.39 -1.41 -17.74
CA ILE A 225 -22.64 -0.07 -18.29
C ILE A 225 -23.00 0.92 -17.17
N LEU A 226 -23.86 0.51 -16.24
CA LEU A 226 -24.24 1.33 -15.09
C LEU A 226 -23.03 1.70 -14.23
N LEU A 227 -22.13 0.75 -13.99
CA LEU A 227 -20.88 1.00 -13.21
C LEU A 227 -19.97 2.02 -13.90
N ILE A 228 -19.84 1.98 -15.22
CA ILE A 228 -19.08 2.99 -15.98
C ILE A 228 -19.73 4.37 -15.82
N PHE A 229 -21.07 4.43 -15.91
CA PHE A 229 -21.80 5.67 -15.73
C PHE A 229 -21.67 6.23 -14.31
N ILE A 230 -21.76 5.39 -13.27
CA ILE A 230 -21.51 5.79 -11.87
C ILE A 230 -20.09 6.33 -11.70
N THR A 231 -19.09 5.69 -12.31
CA THR A 231 -17.70 6.19 -12.29
C THR A 231 -17.60 7.59 -12.87
N TYR A 232 -18.25 7.83 -14.01
CA TYR A 232 -18.31 9.15 -14.63
C TYR A 232 -18.98 10.18 -13.71
N LEU A 233 -20.10 9.84 -13.07
CA LEU A 233 -20.79 10.74 -12.14
C LEU A 233 -19.94 11.09 -10.91
N ILE A 234 -19.22 10.09 -10.33
CA ILE A 234 -18.32 10.33 -9.19
C ILE A 234 -17.23 11.33 -9.58
N LEU A 235 -16.59 11.13 -10.74
CA LEU A 235 -15.54 12.03 -11.20
C LEU A 235 -16.07 13.44 -11.52
N LYS A 236 -17.26 13.53 -12.14
CA LYS A 236 -17.89 14.81 -12.47
C LYS A 236 -18.28 15.62 -11.24
N HIS A 237 -18.75 14.94 -10.18
CA HIS A 237 -19.27 15.57 -8.97
C HIS A 237 -18.33 15.37 -7.77
N TYR A 238 -17.03 15.18 -8.01
CA TYR A 238 -16.02 14.95 -7.00
C TYR A 238 -16.07 15.94 -5.83
N TYR A 239 -16.23 17.24 -6.12
CA TYR A 239 -16.30 18.32 -5.12
C TYR A 239 -17.49 18.21 -4.16
N VAL A 240 -18.60 17.57 -4.58
CA VAL A 240 -19.80 17.38 -3.75
C VAL A 240 -19.59 16.30 -2.69
N ILE A 241 -18.74 15.31 -2.98
CA ILE A 241 -18.46 14.17 -2.09
C ILE A 241 -17.15 14.35 -1.28
N GLU A 242 -16.52 15.50 -1.34
CA GLU A 242 -15.19 15.77 -0.76
C GLU A 242 -15.10 15.41 0.73
N LYS A 243 -16.10 15.70 1.55
CA LYS A 243 -16.10 15.43 3.00
C LYS A 243 -16.05 13.94 3.37
N SER A 244 -16.50 13.06 2.48
CA SER A 244 -16.52 11.59 2.69
C SER A 244 -15.79 10.84 1.57
N ILE A 245 -14.89 11.53 0.87
CA ILE A 245 -14.27 11.03 -0.36
C ILE A 245 -13.54 9.70 -0.15
N ASN A 246 -12.83 9.53 0.97
CA ASN A 246 -12.12 8.28 1.26
C ASN A 246 -13.05 7.08 1.39
N TYR A 247 -14.24 7.24 1.99
CA TYR A 247 -15.24 6.18 2.09
C TYR A 247 -15.88 5.90 0.73
N THR A 248 -16.22 6.94 -0.02
CA THR A 248 -16.73 6.81 -1.39
C THR A 248 -15.72 6.10 -2.28
N LEU A 249 -14.45 6.45 -2.19
CA LEU A 249 -13.38 5.77 -2.93
C LEU A 249 -13.27 4.30 -2.52
N THR A 250 -13.23 4.01 -1.22
CA THR A 250 -13.00 2.67 -0.71
C THR A 250 -14.18 1.74 -0.96
N PHE A 251 -15.42 2.18 -0.66
CA PHE A 251 -16.59 1.31 -0.71
C PHE A 251 -17.31 1.29 -2.05
N ILE A 252 -17.09 2.28 -2.91
CA ILE A 252 -17.78 2.41 -4.19
C ILE A 252 -16.78 2.42 -5.35
N TYR A 253 -15.88 3.38 -5.39
CA TYR A 253 -15.05 3.63 -6.57
C TYR A 253 -14.02 2.52 -6.84
N TYR A 254 -13.25 2.10 -5.83
CA TYR A 254 -12.24 1.05 -6.01
C TYR A 254 -12.84 -0.32 -6.38
N PRO A 255 -13.95 -0.79 -5.77
CA PRO A 255 -14.66 -1.96 -6.26
C PRO A 255 -15.11 -1.86 -7.71
N ILE A 256 -15.69 -0.71 -8.10
CA ILE A 256 -16.10 -0.47 -9.48
C ILE A 256 -14.90 -0.56 -10.42
N LEU A 257 -13.78 0.06 -10.09
CA LEU A 257 -12.56 -0.01 -10.89
C LEU A 257 -12.07 -1.46 -11.02
N ILE A 258 -12.06 -2.24 -9.94
CA ILE A 258 -11.67 -3.67 -9.99
C ILE A 258 -12.60 -4.43 -10.94
N ILE A 259 -13.91 -4.17 -10.91
CA ILE A 259 -14.87 -4.79 -11.82
C ILE A 259 -14.56 -4.41 -13.27
N ILE A 260 -14.39 -3.10 -13.55
CA ILE A 260 -14.10 -2.58 -14.89
C ILE A 260 -12.80 -3.16 -15.44
N PHE A 261 -11.73 -3.19 -14.64
CA PHE A 261 -10.45 -3.77 -15.04
C PHE A 261 -10.49 -5.29 -15.23
N ASN A 262 -11.56 -5.96 -14.78
CA ASN A 262 -11.83 -7.36 -15.05
C ASN A 262 -12.68 -7.61 -16.31
N PHE A 263 -13.10 -6.59 -17.06
CA PHE A 263 -13.75 -6.77 -18.35
C PHE A 263 -12.81 -7.40 -19.37
N ASP A 264 -13.30 -8.31 -20.19
CA ASP A 264 -12.46 -9.08 -21.12
C ASP A 264 -11.69 -8.20 -22.10
N ILE A 265 -12.30 -7.10 -22.56
CA ILE A 265 -11.67 -6.11 -23.46
C ILE A 265 -10.46 -5.48 -22.76
N ILE A 266 -10.62 -5.01 -21.53
CA ILE A 266 -9.56 -4.36 -20.75
C ILE A 266 -8.47 -5.37 -20.39
N LYS A 267 -8.84 -6.57 -19.97
CA LYS A 267 -7.88 -7.65 -19.72
C LYS A 267 -7.05 -7.98 -20.95
N ARG A 268 -7.66 -7.98 -22.14
CA ARG A 268 -6.96 -8.25 -23.39
C ARG A 268 -5.95 -7.12 -23.72
N ILE A 269 -6.35 -5.86 -23.58
CA ILE A 269 -5.49 -4.68 -23.80
C ILE A 269 -4.32 -4.68 -22.82
N LEU A 270 -4.58 -4.97 -21.54
CA LEU A 270 -3.58 -4.95 -20.47
C LEU A 270 -2.84 -6.27 -20.27
N SER A 271 -3.07 -7.30 -21.12
CA SER A 271 -2.44 -8.61 -21.02
C SER A 271 -0.99 -8.61 -21.49
N SER A 272 -0.15 -7.78 -20.89
CA SER A 272 1.28 -7.65 -21.21
C SER A 272 2.16 -8.19 -20.10
N LYS A 273 3.16 -9.02 -20.48
CA LYS A 273 4.20 -9.49 -19.56
C LYS A 273 5.03 -8.31 -18.97
N ILE A 274 5.12 -7.22 -19.72
CA ILE A 274 5.82 -5.99 -19.29
C ILE A 274 5.07 -5.38 -18.10
N ILE A 275 3.74 -5.22 -18.20
CA ILE A 275 2.89 -4.73 -17.10
C ILE A 275 3.08 -5.62 -15.85
N GLY A 276 3.11 -6.93 -16.04
CA GLY A 276 3.38 -7.85 -14.94
C GLY A 276 4.73 -7.59 -14.26
N LYS A 277 5.80 -7.44 -15.01
CA LYS A 277 7.14 -7.16 -14.48
C LYS A 277 7.20 -5.82 -13.74
N ILE A 278 6.65 -4.75 -14.32
CA ILE A 278 6.60 -3.43 -13.66
C ILE A 278 5.74 -3.50 -12.38
N GLY A 279 4.62 -4.24 -12.39
CA GLY A 279 3.78 -4.44 -11.21
C GLY A 279 4.47 -5.20 -10.07
N GLU A 280 5.44 -6.08 -10.36
CA GLU A 280 6.30 -6.71 -9.34
C GLU A 280 7.22 -5.71 -8.66
N ILE A 281 7.73 -4.75 -9.41
CA ILE A 281 8.67 -3.73 -8.94
C ILE A 281 7.98 -2.65 -8.10
N SER A 282 6.66 -2.48 -8.21
CA SER A 282 5.91 -1.45 -7.49
C SER A 282 6.14 -1.46 -5.97
N PHE A 283 6.37 -2.63 -5.38
CA PHE A 283 6.71 -2.74 -3.96
C PHE A 283 8.09 -2.16 -3.66
N ASN A 284 9.09 -2.38 -4.51
CA ASN A 284 10.42 -1.78 -4.39
C ASN A 284 10.34 -0.26 -4.47
N VAL A 285 9.64 0.27 -5.46
CA VAL A 285 9.39 1.71 -5.61
C VAL A 285 8.75 2.28 -4.34
N TYR A 286 7.75 1.58 -3.79
CA TYR A 286 7.09 1.98 -2.56
C TYR A 286 8.03 2.01 -1.34
N VAL A 287 8.92 1.05 -1.17
CA VAL A 287 9.86 1.03 -0.04
C VAL A 287 10.90 2.15 -0.14
N TRP A 288 11.40 2.41 -1.34
CA TRP A 288 12.53 3.30 -1.54
C TRP A 288 12.18 4.79 -1.70
N HIS A 289 10.92 5.15 -2.06
CA HIS A 289 10.63 6.53 -2.45
C HIS A 289 10.92 7.58 -1.37
N GLY A 290 10.65 7.30 -0.08
CA GLY A 290 10.94 8.22 1.02
C GLY A 290 12.44 8.47 1.18
N GLY A 291 13.24 7.40 1.19
CA GLY A 291 14.71 7.49 1.26
C GLY A 291 15.31 8.20 0.03
N PHE A 292 14.75 7.99 -1.16
CA PHE A 292 15.20 8.67 -2.37
C PHE A 292 14.88 10.18 -2.38
N ILE A 293 13.76 10.60 -1.79
CA ILE A 293 13.44 12.04 -1.62
C ILE A 293 14.47 12.68 -0.69
N LEU A 294 14.80 12.03 0.43
CA LEU A 294 15.83 12.50 1.36
C LEU A 294 17.21 12.54 0.69
N LEU A 295 17.60 11.50 -0.03
CA LEU A 295 18.87 11.44 -0.78
C LEU A 295 18.95 12.55 -1.82
N LEU A 296 17.89 12.79 -2.59
CA LEU A 296 17.83 13.87 -3.57
C LEU A 296 17.99 15.25 -2.91
N SER A 297 17.39 15.45 -1.74
CA SER A 297 17.53 16.68 -0.96
C SER A 297 18.97 16.88 -0.47
N ILE A 298 19.64 15.80 0.00
CA ILE A 298 21.05 15.83 0.39
C ILE A 298 21.93 16.24 -0.81
N ILE A 299 21.77 15.56 -1.93
CA ILE A 299 22.56 15.82 -3.16
C ILE A 299 22.36 17.25 -3.65
N ASN A 300 21.12 17.73 -3.71
CA ASN A 300 20.80 19.07 -4.13
C ASN A 300 21.45 20.15 -3.23
N LYS A 301 21.34 19.97 -1.91
CA LYS A 301 21.88 20.91 -0.92
C LYS A 301 23.43 20.88 -0.90
N TYR A 302 24.02 19.67 -0.98
CA TYR A 302 25.48 19.49 -0.92
C TYR A 302 26.21 20.08 -2.15
N TYR A 303 25.69 19.82 -3.34
CA TYR A 303 26.30 20.29 -4.59
C TYR A 303 25.74 21.64 -5.09
N SER A 304 24.78 22.21 -4.38
CA SER A 304 24.13 23.48 -4.77
C SER A 304 23.56 23.46 -6.19
N PHE A 305 22.95 22.32 -6.60
CA PHE A 305 22.41 22.18 -7.96
C PHE A 305 21.20 23.06 -8.26
N ASN A 306 20.58 23.68 -7.24
CA ASN A 306 19.39 24.52 -7.36
C ASN A 306 18.23 23.85 -8.13
N ILE A 307 18.00 22.56 -7.85
CA ILE A 307 16.93 21.81 -8.50
C ILE A 307 15.58 22.43 -8.11
N ASN A 308 14.78 22.77 -9.11
CA ASN A 308 13.41 23.23 -8.89
C ASN A 308 12.52 22.01 -8.58
N PHE A 309 12.32 21.73 -7.28
CA PHE A 309 11.44 20.64 -6.84
C PHE A 309 9.96 20.89 -7.14
N ALA A 310 9.51 22.16 -7.21
CA ALA A 310 8.12 22.51 -7.54
C ALA A 310 7.80 22.38 -9.03
N SER A 311 8.63 21.69 -9.81
CA SER A 311 8.41 21.40 -11.23
C SER A 311 7.84 20.00 -11.43
N TYR A 312 6.72 19.86 -12.14
CA TYR A 312 6.19 18.55 -12.58
C TYR A 312 7.23 17.73 -13.35
N LYS A 313 8.08 18.39 -14.16
CA LYS A 313 9.15 17.72 -14.90
C LYS A 313 10.14 17.05 -13.94
N THR A 314 10.56 17.75 -12.89
CA THR A 314 11.47 17.22 -11.86
C THR A 314 10.85 16.02 -11.15
N MET A 315 9.59 16.12 -10.74
CA MET A 315 8.85 15.02 -10.07
C MET A 315 8.73 13.79 -10.99
N ILE A 316 8.45 13.97 -12.28
CA ILE A 316 8.35 12.87 -13.25
C ILE A 316 9.72 12.21 -13.44
N ILE A 317 10.79 13.00 -13.64
CA ILE A 317 12.17 12.49 -13.79
C ILE A 317 12.58 11.71 -12.54
N PHE A 318 12.32 12.27 -11.34
CA PHE A 318 12.54 11.58 -10.08
C PHE A 318 11.86 10.22 -10.04
N THR A 319 10.58 10.16 -10.42
CA THR A 319 9.80 8.93 -10.43
C THR A 319 10.35 7.90 -11.40
N ILE A 320 10.81 8.31 -12.57
CA ILE A 320 11.46 7.43 -13.56
C ILE A 320 12.75 6.85 -12.97
N ILE A 321 13.60 7.68 -12.37
CA ILE A 321 14.87 7.24 -11.74
C ILE A 321 14.56 6.25 -10.61
N LEU A 322 13.56 6.54 -9.80
CA LEU A 322 13.11 5.66 -8.71
C LEU A 322 12.63 4.29 -9.23
N TYR A 323 11.91 4.25 -10.36
CA TYR A 323 11.51 2.99 -11.01
C TYR A 323 12.70 2.21 -11.55
N ILE A 324 13.68 2.89 -12.17
CA ILE A 324 14.93 2.25 -12.63
C ILE A 324 15.67 1.64 -11.44
N PHE A 325 15.80 2.37 -10.34
CA PHE A 325 16.39 1.82 -9.11
C PHE A 325 15.55 0.69 -8.53
N GLY A 326 14.22 0.78 -8.59
CA GLY A 326 13.31 -0.28 -8.20
C GLY A 326 13.55 -1.60 -8.94
N VAL A 327 13.90 -1.53 -10.25
CA VAL A 327 14.31 -2.70 -11.04
C VAL A 327 15.60 -3.30 -10.47
N ILE A 328 16.61 -2.47 -10.23
CA ILE A 328 17.91 -2.89 -9.66
C ILE A 328 17.67 -3.55 -8.29
N SER A 329 16.95 -2.88 -7.41
CA SER A 329 16.59 -3.38 -6.08
C SER A 329 15.84 -4.72 -6.13
N TYR A 330 14.91 -4.88 -7.06
CA TYR A 330 14.17 -6.13 -7.21
C TYR A 330 15.09 -7.31 -7.55
N TYR A 331 15.97 -7.16 -8.52
CA TYR A 331 16.82 -8.26 -8.96
C TYR A 331 17.98 -8.55 -8.01
N PHE A 332 18.65 -7.52 -7.50
CA PHE A 332 19.87 -7.67 -6.71
C PHE A 332 19.62 -7.78 -5.19
N ILE A 333 18.52 -7.21 -4.68
CA ILE A 333 18.20 -7.22 -3.26
C ILE A 333 17.05 -8.18 -2.98
N GLU A 334 15.83 -7.85 -3.41
CA GLU A 334 14.63 -8.60 -3.01
C GLU A 334 14.69 -10.05 -3.44
N LYS A 335 14.91 -10.30 -4.73
CA LYS A 335 14.93 -11.67 -5.28
C LYS A 335 16.08 -12.50 -4.70
N HIS A 336 17.24 -11.88 -4.52
CA HIS A 336 18.41 -12.56 -3.98
C HIS A 336 18.18 -12.97 -2.52
N LEU A 337 17.80 -12.04 -1.65
CA LEU A 337 17.51 -12.32 -0.26
C LEU A 337 16.37 -13.31 -0.07
N ARG A 338 15.30 -13.17 -0.83
CA ARG A 338 14.20 -14.14 -0.81
C ARG A 338 14.67 -15.55 -1.11
N ASN A 339 15.55 -15.71 -2.10
CA ASN A 339 16.08 -17.03 -2.46
C ASN A 339 16.98 -17.61 -1.37
N ILE A 340 17.80 -16.77 -0.71
CA ILE A 340 18.63 -17.20 0.44
C ILE A 340 17.74 -17.68 1.57
N ILE A 341 16.74 -16.87 1.95
CA ILE A 341 15.84 -17.21 3.05
C ILE A 341 15.06 -18.49 2.76
N LEU A 342 14.55 -18.66 1.54
CA LEU A 342 13.83 -19.88 1.14
C LEU A 342 14.71 -21.12 1.28
N LYS A 343 16.02 -21.05 0.95
CA LYS A 343 16.97 -22.15 1.14
C LYS A 343 17.24 -22.50 2.60
N LEU A 344 17.12 -21.51 3.52
CA LEU A 344 17.29 -21.74 4.96
C LEU A 344 16.07 -22.43 5.61
N PHE A 345 14.90 -22.33 4.97
CA PHE A 345 13.65 -22.90 5.47
C PHE A 345 13.15 -24.11 4.65
N SER A 346 13.86 -24.53 3.59
CA SER A 346 13.64 -25.77 2.85
C SER A 346 14.44 -26.92 3.46
#